data_2187ffb7f6fc69778cd5e79026624ae4
#
_entry.id   2187ffb7f6fc69778cd5e79026624ae4
#
_cell.length_a   1.000
_cell.length_b   1.000
_cell.length_c   1.000
_cell.angle_alpha   90.00
_cell.angle_beta   90.00
_cell.angle_gamma   90.00
#
_symmetry.space_group_name_H-M   'P 1'
#
loop_
_entity.id
_entity.type
_entity.pdbx_description
1 polymer ?
#
loop_
_entity_poly.entity_id
_entity_poly.type
_entity_poly.pdbx_seq_one_letter_code
_entity_poly.pdbx_strand_id
1 'polypeptide(L)'
;MKKHLALVMAALMMASMLAGCGSSETTDTGSGDGNSEGYNTLNIIAAHGAAENTSENESFLKFKELVEERSGGAVTVDLYPNQQLGGDREYTEAATQGNVTMGGPSTANIAPFVPAMNAFETPFLFSDRETVYAALDSEAGQALLDSLESAGLKGLGYFENGFRQLTTNKEINSLADLKGLKIRVMENEVHLAIWEALGANPSPLAFGELYSALQQKAFDAQENPAELIYNTKFYEVQDHVYLTNHIYTPYIIYMNLDTWNSLNEQTQTLIQE
;
A
#
# COMPACT_ATOMS: atom_id res chain seq x y z
N MET A 1 -39.67 -29.35 43.76
CA MET A 1 -40.23 -29.65 42.43
C MET A 1 -39.37 -29.13 41.26
N LYS A 2 -38.04 -29.08 41.36
CA LYS A 2 -37.13 -28.61 40.25
C LYS A 2 -36.02 -29.60 39.88
N LYS A 3 -36.06 -30.83 40.37
CA LYS A 3 -35.00 -31.84 40.13
C LYS A 3 -35.44 -33.06 39.27
N HIS A 4 -36.69 -33.10 38.80
CA HIS A 4 -37.18 -34.25 38.01
C HIS A 4 -37.45 -33.89 36.53
N LEU A 5 -37.21 -32.65 36.12
CA LEU A 5 -37.43 -32.21 34.71
C LEU A 5 -36.17 -32.35 33.83
N ALA A 6 -35.00 -32.55 34.44
CA ALA A 6 -33.74 -32.70 33.69
C ALA A 6 -33.44 -34.16 33.23
N LEU A 7 -34.15 -35.14 33.73
CA LEU A 7 -33.89 -36.57 33.41
C LEU A 7 -34.76 -37.10 32.27
N VAL A 8 -35.78 -36.40 31.85
CA VAL A 8 -36.68 -36.83 30.76
C VAL A 8 -36.23 -36.31 29.39
N MET A 9 -35.38 -35.28 29.32
CA MET A 9 -34.82 -34.82 28.05
C MET A 9 -33.59 -35.54 27.54
N ALA A 10 -32.93 -36.34 28.39
CA ALA A 10 -31.75 -37.14 28.01
C ALA A 10 -32.08 -38.51 27.38
N ALA A 11 -33.33 -38.97 27.49
CA ALA A 11 -33.72 -40.30 27.02
C ALA A 11 -34.33 -40.35 25.60
N LEU A 12 -34.57 -39.16 24.97
CA LEU A 12 -35.16 -39.09 23.61
C LEU A 12 -34.14 -38.88 22.49
N MET A 13 -32.84 -38.79 22.76
CA MET A 13 -31.78 -38.60 21.73
C MET A 13 -31.01 -39.86 21.38
N MET A 14 -31.37 -41.05 21.88
CA MET A 14 -30.64 -42.31 21.62
C MET A 14 -31.40 -43.36 20.81
N ALA A 15 -32.48 -43.00 20.15
CA ALA A 15 -33.33 -43.97 19.41
C ALA A 15 -33.48 -43.76 17.94
N SER A 16 -32.53 -43.01 17.25
CA SER A 16 -32.65 -42.75 15.80
C SER A 16 -31.37 -43.04 14.98
N MET A 17 -30.60 -44.06 15.39
CA MET A 17 -29.53 -44.56 14.56
C MET A 17 -29.67 -46.07 14.34
N LEU A 18 -30.58 -46.46 13.45
CA LEU A 18 -30.59 -47.79 12.80
C LEU A 18 -31.80 -47.89 11.87
N ALA A 19 -31.72 -47.39 10.62
CA ALA A 19 -32.34 -47.95 9.44
C ALA A 19 -32.18 -47.01 8.26
N GLY A 20 -31.47 -47.42 7.22
CA GLY A 20 -31.42 -46.62 5.99
C GLY A 20 -30.18 -46.87 5.13
N CYS A 21 -29.93 -48.12 4.73
CA CYS A 21 -29.21 -48.37 3.47
C CYS A 21 -30.17 -48.09 2.32
N GLY A 22 -29.93 -46.98 1.61
CA GLY A 22 -30.65 -46.60 0.39
C GLY A 22 -29.68 -45.78 -0.46
N SER A 23 -29.42 -46.25 -1.67
CA SER A 23 -28.59 -45.68 -2.73
C SER A 23 -28.74 -44.17 -2.83
N SER A 24 -27.65 -43.43 -2.59
CA SER A 24 -27.55 -42.01 -2.82
C SER A 24 -27.24 -41.75 -4.30
N GLU A 25 -28.19 -41.17 -5.00
CA GLU A 25 -27.91 -40.33 -6.15
C GLU A 25 -27.19 -39.08 -5.60
N THR A 26 -25.95 -38.92 -6.00
CA THR A 26 -25.19 -37.71 -5.83
C THR A 26 -25.80 -36.64 -6.73
N THR A 27 -26.60 -35.75 -6.15
CA THR A 27 -26.84 -34.43 -6.76
C THR A 27 -25.56 -33.63 -6.64
N ASP A 28 -24.81 -33.64 -7.70
CA ASP A 28 -23.72 -32.71 -7.96
C ASP A 28 -24.30 -31.28 -8.04
N THR A 29 -24.21 -30.54 -6.91
CA THR A 29 -24.40 -29.11 -6.93
C THR A 29 -23.13 -28.55 -7.52
N GLY A 30 -23.15 -28.28 -8.83
CA GLY A 30 -22.09 -27.62 -9.57
C GLY A 30 -21.68 -26.31 -8.89
N SER A 31 -20.62 -26.38 -8.12
CA SER A 31 -19.73 -25.25 -7.90
C SER A 31 -19.16 -24.93 -9.28
N GLY A 32 -19.33 -23.71 -9.73
CA GLY A 32 -18.77 -23.25 -10.99
C GLY A 32 -17.27 -23.55 -11.01
N ASP A 33 -16.91 -24.51 -11.86
CA ASP A 33 -15.53 -24.84 -12.21
C ASP A 33 -14.97 -23.66 -13.04
N GLY A 34 -14.62 -22.55 -12.39
CA GLY A 34 -13.72 -21.58 -12.96
C GLY A 34 -12.38 -22.28 -13.13
N ASN A 35 -11.84 -22.23 -14.33
CA ASN A 35 -10.60 -22.88 -14.77
C ASN A 35 -9.40 -22.47 -13.89
N SER A 36 -9.30 -23.07 -12.70
CA SER A 36 -8.21 -22.86 -11.72
C SER A 36 -7.00 -23.79 -11.97
N GLU A 37 -7.03 -24.55 -13.09
CA GLU A 37 -5.99 -25.50 -13.41
C GLU A 37 -4.64 -24.80 -13.56
N GLY A 38 -3.76 -25.00 -12.57
CA GLY A 38 -2.37 -24.59 -12.57
C GLY A 38 -2.02 -23.42 -11.67
N TYR A 39 -2.96 -22.62 -11.17
CA TYR A 39 -2.66 -21.55 -10.22
C TYR A 39 -2.67 -22.03 -8.76
N ASN A 40 -1.80 -21.42 -7.93
CA ASN A 40 -1.90 -21.62 -6.47
C ASN A 40 -3.21 -21.03 -5.95
N THR A 41 -3.82 -21.68 -4.95
CA THR A 41 -4.86 -21.04 -4.15
C THR A 41 -4.20 -20.04 -3.20
N LEU A 42 -4.48 -18.75 -3.38
CA LEU A 42 -3.85 -17.66 -2.64
C LEU A 42 -4.88 -16.55 -2.32
N ASN A 43 -4.88 -16.08 -1.09
CA ASN A 43 -5.56 -14.83 -0.75
C ASN A 43 -4.50 -13.75 -0.47
N ILE A 44 -4.48 -12.70 -1.29
CA ILE A 44 -3.56 -11.56 -1.16
C ILE A 44 -4.21 -10.52 -0.24
N ILE A 45 -3.63 -10.31 0.93
CA ILE A 45 -3.95 -9.18 1.80
C ILE A 45 -3.13 -7.99 1.31
N ALA A 46 -3.78 -7.05 0.60
CA ALA A 46 -3.13 -5.89 0.00
C ALA A 46 -3.45 -4.61 0.79
N ALA A 47 -2.44 -3.79 1.09
CA ALA A 47 -2.59 -2.56 1.85
C ALA A 47 -1.94 -1.36 1.15
N HIS A 48 -2.57 -0.18 1.25
CA HIS A 48 -1.98 1.08 0.84
C HIS A 48 -2.51 2.28 1.64
N GLY A 49 -1.78 3.40 1.57
CA GLY A 49 -2.05 4.58 2.39
C GLY A 49 -3.07 5.55 1.82
N ALA A 50 -3.33 5.51 0.52
CA ALA A 50 -4.14 6.51 -0.16
C ALA A 50 -5.66 6.28 -0.02
N ALA A 51 -6.42 7.36 -0.19
CA ALA A 51 -7.87 7.31 -0.16
C ALA A 51 -8.45 6.60 -1.41
N GLU A 52 -9.69 6.15 -1.31
CA GLU A 52 -10.36 5.37 -2.37
C GLU A 52 -10.53 6.11 -3.70
N ASN A 53 -10.45 7.44 -3.72
CA ASN A 53 -10.60 8.28 -4.91
C ASN A 53 -9.25 8.65 -5.57
N THR A 54 -8.22 7.85 -5.39
CA THR A 54 -6.87 8.08 -5.94
C THR A 54 -6.52 7.08 -7.03
N SER A 55 -5.58 7.45 -7.90
CA SER A 55 -5.01 6.57 -8.93
C SER A 55 -4.33 5.34 -8.33
N GLU A 56 -3.76 5.49 -7.12
CA GLU A 56 -3.20 4.36 -6.37
C GLU A 56 -4.27 3.29 -6.08
N ASN A 57 -5.41 3.68 -5.49
CA ASN A 57 -6.49 2.75 -5.20
C ASN A 57 -7.08 2.13 -6.48
N GLU A 58 -7.25 2.92 -7.54
CA GLU A 58 -7.73 2.41 -8.83
C GLU A 58 -6.79 1.35 -9.43
N SER A 59 -5.47 1.53 -9.26
CA SER A 59 -4.46 0.58 -9.72
C SER A 59 -4.58 -0.76 -8.96
N PHE A 60 -4.74 -0.73 -7.64
CA PHE A 60 -4.95 -1.94 -6.84
C PHE A 60 -6.29 -2.62 -7.14
N LEU A 61 -7.36 -1.86 -7.38
CA LEU A 61 -8.64 -2.42 -7.81
C LEU A 61 -8.53 -3.10 -9.18
N LYS A 62 -7.76 -2.52 -10.10
CA LYS A 62 -7.51 -3.12 -11.42
C LYS A 62 -6.67 -4.38 -11.32
N PHE A 63 -5.63 -4.37 -10.49
CA PHE A 63 -4.86 -5.57 -10.17
C PHE A 63 -5.76 -6.68 -9.62
N LYS A 64 -6.59 -6.37 -8.62
CA LYS A 64 -7.57 -7.32 -8.05
C LYS A 64 -8.45 -7.93 -9.13
N GLU A 65 -9.09 -7.09 -9.96
CA GLU A 65 -9.97 -7.54 -11.05
C GLU A 65 -9.24 -8.51 -11.98
N LEU A 66 -8.04 -8.15 -12.46
CA LEU A 66 -7.28 -8.94 -13.43
C LEU A 66 -6.81 -10.28 -12.86
N VAL A 67 -6.30 -10.27 -11.64
CA VAL A 67 -5.78 -11.48 -10.98
C VAL A 67 -6.90 -12.45 -10.66
N GLU A 68 -8.04 -11.98 -10.13
CA GLU A 68 -9.20 -12.82 -9.81
C GLU A 68 -9.83 -13.39 -11.08
N GLU A 69 -10.00 -12.57 -12.14
CA GLU A 69 -10.54 -13.02 -13.42
C GLU A 69 -9.65 -14.07 -14.10
N ARG A 70 -8.35 -13.75 -14.26
CA ARG A 70 -7.40 -14.61 -15.00
C ARG A 70 -7.10 -15.92 -14.29
N SER A 71 -7.13 -15.92 -12.93
CA SER A 71 -6.94 -17.15 -12.14
C SER A 71 -8.21 -17.98 -11.99
N GLY A 72 -9.37 -17.49 -12.49
CA GLY A 72 -10.67 -18.12 -12.24
C GLY A 72 -11.04 -18.16 -10.75
N GLY A 73 -10.54 -17.19 -9.96
CA GLY A 73 -10.76 -17.08 -8.52
C GLY A 73 -9.83 -17.94 -7.66
N ALA A 74 -8.80 -18.58 -8.23
CA ALA A 74 -7.78 -19.28 -7.44
C ALA A 74 -6.93 -18.30 -6.61
N VAL A 75 -6.63 -17.13 -7.19
CA VAL A 75 -5.98 -16.01 -6.49
C VAL A 75 -7.04 -14.95 -6.24
N THR A 76 -7.20 -14.54 -4.98
CA THR A 76 -8.14 -13.48 -4.55
C THR A 76 -7.39 -12.37 -3.85
N VAL A 77 -7.97 -11.16 -3.83
CA VAL A 77 -7.35 -9.98 -3.20
C VAL A 77 -8.32 -9.33 -2.23
N ASP A 78 -7.92 -9.26 -0.97
CA ASP A 78 -8.56 -8.42 0.04
C ASP A 78 -7.80 -7.09 0.12
N LEU A 79 -8.40 -6.02 -0.42
CA LEU A 79 -7.78 -4.70 -0.48
C LEU A 79 -8.17 -3.86 0.73
N TYR A 80 -7.18 -3.29 1.40
CA TYR A 80 -7.29 -2.42 2.57
C TYR A 80 -6.70 -1.04 2.26
N PRO A 81 -7.49 -0.12 1.65
CA PRO A 81 -7.07 1.24 1.35
C PRO A 81 -7.09 2.13 2.60
N ASN A 82 -6.67 3.40 2.43
CA ASN A 82 -6.87 4.46 3.41
C ASN A 82 -6.33 4.11 4.81
N GLN A 83 -5.17 3.44 4.86
CA GLN A 83 -4.47 3.06 6.10
C GLN A 83 -5.29 2.15 7.04
N GLN A 84 -6.21 1.34 6.52
CA GLN A 84 -7.01 0.43 7.35
C GLN A 84 -6.15 -0.62 8.10
N LEU A 85 -4.96 -0.93 7.59
CA LEU A 85 -3.97 -1.81 8.25
C LEU A 85 -2.77 -1.03 8.83
N GLY A 86 -2.95 0.25 9.16
CA GLY A 86 -1.90 1.15 9.61
C GLY A 86 -1.35 2.01 8.48
N GLY A 87 -0.43 2.94 8.81
CA GLY A 87 0.29 3.76 7.83
C GLY A 87 1.30 2.95 7.03
N ASP A 88 1.98 3.61 6.07
CA ASP A 88 2.93 2.96 5.15
C ASP A 88 4.01 2.17 5.88
N ARG A 89 4.46 2.66 7.02
CA ARG A 89 5.45 1.98 7.85
C ARG A 89 4.89 0.73 8.51
N GLU A 90 3.71 0.82 9.13
CA GLU A 90 3.10 -0.26 9.87
C GLU A 90 2.71 -1.43 8.96
N TYR A 91 2.05 -1.17 7.82
CA TYR A 91 1.72 -2.26 6.91
C TYR A 91 2.95 -2.83 6.19
N THR A 92 4.01 -2.02 5.97
CA THR A 92 5.28 -2.54 5.44
C THR A 92 5.96 -3.47 6.45
N GLU A 93 6.02 -3.08 7.73
CA GLU A 93 6.54 -3.95 8.78
C GLU A 93 5.72 -5.25 8.89
N ALA A 94 4.39 -5.15 8.83
CA ALA A 94 3.51 -6.32 8.80
C ALA A 94 3.77 -7.22 7.58
N ALA A 95 4.12 -6.63 6.43
CA ALA A 95 4.48 -7.37 5.21
C ALA A 95 5.83 -8.11 5.35
N THR A 96 6.84 -7.50 5.98
CA THR A 96 8.11 -8.21 6.25
C THR A 96 7.91 -9.42 7.17
N GLN A 97 6.87 -9.40 8.00
CA GLN A 97 6.49 -10.48 8.92
C GLN A 97 5.50 -11.51 8.33
N GLY A 98 5.02 -11.28 7.09
CA GLY A 98 4.04 -12.13 6.40
C GLY A 98 2.58 -11.95 6.84
N ASN A 99 2.27 -10.93 7.67
CA ASN A 99 0.90 -10.61 8.10
C ASN A 99 0.11 -9.80 7.05
N VAL A 100 0.80 -9.07 6.20
CA VAL A 100 0.30 -8.42 4.98
C VAL A 100 1.02 -9.07 3.81
N THR A 101 0.29 -9.39 2.74
CA THR A 101 0.87 -10.09 1.58
C THR A 101 1.49 -9.13 0.59
N MET A 102 0.85 -7.98 0.35
CA MET A 102 1.24 -7.00 -0.66
C MET A 102 1.06 -5.57 -0.13
N GLY A 103 1.95 -4.67 -0.52
CA GLY A 103 1.84 -3.26 -0.16
C GLY A 103 2.27 -2.34 -1.28
N GLY A 104 1.87 -1.06 -1.16
CA GLY A 104 2.14 -0.03 -2.15
C GLY A 104 2.61 1.30 -1.54
N PRO A 105 3.69 1.36 -0.73
CA PRO A 105 4.17 2.63 -0.18
C PRO A 105 4.98 3.42 -1.20
N SER A 106 5.18 4.72 -0.92
CA SER A 106 6.19 5.49 -1.64
C SER A 106 7.62 5.02 -1.32
N THR A 107 8.57 5.25 -2.24
CA THR A 107 9.99 4.95 -2.04
C THR A 107 10.56 5.58 -0.78
N ALA A 108 10.12 6.79 -0.43
CA ALA A 108 10.52 7.45 0.79
C ALA A 108 10.18 6.68 2.07
N ASN A 109 8.99 6.05 2.09
CA ASN A 109 8.50 5.31 3.26
C ASN A 109 9.07 3.88 3.35
N ILE A 110 9.58 3.33 2.24
CA ILE A 110 10.29 2.05 2.23
C ILE A 110 11.78 2.20 2.59
N ALA A 111 12.38 3.37 2.39
CA ALA A 111 13.80 3.62 2.61
C ALA A 111 14.29 3.26 4.04
N PRO A 112 13.53 3.42 5.13
CA PRO A 112 13.92 2.94 6.46
C PRO A 112 14.16 1.42 6.54
N PHE A 113 13.52 0.63 5.68
CA PHE A 113 13.70 -0.82 5.58
C PHE A 113 14.80 -1.19 4.57
N VAL A 114 14.89 -0.41 3.48
CA VAL A 114 15.82 -0.62 2.37
C VAL A 114 16.47 0.70 2.00
N PRO A 115 17.60 1.07 2.64
CA PRO A 115 18.25 2.39 2.48
C PRO A 115 18.61 2.75 1.03
N ALA A 116 18.78 1.78 0.13
CA ALA A 116 19.04 2.02 -1.29
C ALA A 116 17.91 2.83 -1.96
N MET A 117 16.67 2.76 -1.44
CA MET A 117 15.53 3.52 -1.97
C MET A 117 15.65 5.03 -1.78
N ASN A 118 16.54 5.51 -0.91
CA ASN A 118 16.88 6.93 -0.81
C ASN A 118 17.49 7.51 -2.11
N ALA A 119 17.89 6.67 -3.06
CA ALA A 119 18.35 7.14 -4.37
C ALA A 119 17.28 8.00 -5.06
N PHE A 120 15.99 7.63 -4.95
CA PHE A 120 14.87 8.39 -5.51
C PHE A 120 14.59 9.71 -4.78
N GLU A 121 15.00 9.84 -3.53
CA GLU A 121 14.73 11.01 -2.70
C GLU A 121 15.78 12.13 -2.88
N THR A 122 16.70 11.96 -3.86
CA THR A 122 17.68 12.99 -4.19
C THR A 122 16.98 14.19 -4.86
N PRO A 123 17.13 15.41 -4.31
CA PRO A 123 16.48 16.58 -4.88
C PRO A 123 16.91 16.84 -6.32
N PHE A 124 15.95 17.19 -7.19
CA PHE A 124 16.15 17.54 -8.59
C PHE A 124 16.90 16.48 -9.41
N LEU A 125 16.84 15.20 -8.98
CA LEU A 125 17.45 14.09 -9.72
C LEU A 125 16.85 13.95 -11.13
N PHE A 126 15.56 14.17 -11.27
CA PHE A 126 14.83 14.06 -12.52
C PHE A 126 14.28 15.41 -12.97
N SER A 127 14.39 15.70 -14.27
CA SER A 127 13.87 16.93 -14.87
C SER A 127 12.40 16.82 -15.32
N ASP A 128 11.97 15.62 -15.67
CA ASP A 128 10.67 15.33 -16.25
C ASP A 128 10.28 13.84 -16.11
N ARG A 129 9.02 13.52 -16.44
CA ARG A 129 8.49 12.14 -16.32
C ARG A 129 9.17 11.16 -17.27
N GLU A 130 9.54 11.60 -18.48
CA GLU A 130 10.18 10.71 -19.46
C GLU A 130 11.51 10.18 -18.92
N THR A 131 12.32 11.06 -18.33
CA THR A 131 13.58 10.68 -17.66
C THR A 131 13.33 9.75 -16.46
N VAL A 132 12.26 10.01 -15.66
CA VAL A 132 11.88 9.12 -14.56
C VAL A 132 11.55 7.73 -15.07
N TYR A 133 10.63 7.60 -16.03
CA TYR A 133 10.19 6.30 -16.52
C TYR A 133 11.36 5.51 -17.12
N ALA A 134 12.21 6.18 -17.90
CA ALA A 134 13.42 5.55 -18.43
C ALA A 134 14.36 5.04 -17.33
N ALA A 135 14.45 5.75 -16.20
CA ALA A 135 15.26 5.32 -15.06
C ALA A 135 14.62 4.14 -14.30
N LEU A 136 13.29 4.19 -14.07
CA LEU A 136 12.55 3.12 -13.39
C LEU A 136 12.57 1.81 -14.20
N ASP A 137 12.49 1.90 -15.54
CA ASP A 137 12.50 0.75 -16.46
C ASP A 137 13.93 0.24 -16.76
N SER A 138 14.97 0.90 -16.24
CA SER A 138 16.36 0.53 -16.48
C SER A 138 16.83 -0.61 -15.56
N GLU A 139 18.02 -1.16 -15.86
CA GLU A 139 18.71 -2.12 -14.99
C GLU A 139 18.94 -1.55 -13.58
N ALA A 140 19.15 -0.23 -13.44
CA ALA A 140 19.29 0.42 -12.14
C ALA A 140 17.96 0.43 -11.36
N GLY A 141 16.85 0.72 -12.04
CA GLY A 141 15.51 0.62 -11.45
C GLY A 141 15.19 -0.80 -10.99
N GLN A 142 15.50 -1.80 -11.82
CA GLN A 142 15.32 -3.20 -11.46
C GLN A 142 16.21 -3.61 -10.28
N ALA A 143 17.47 -3.18 -10.24
CA ALA A 143 18.37 -3.47 -9.12
C ALA A 143 17.87 -2.87 -7.79
N LEU A 144 17.20 -1.71 -7.84
CA LEU A 144 16.55 -1.14 -6.66
C LEU A 144 15.33 -1.97 -6.21
N LEU A 145 14.50 -2.46 -7.15
CA LEU A 145 13.40 -3.40 -6.80
C LEU A 145 13.96 -4.68 -6.15
N ASP A 146 15.02 -5.25 -6.72
CA ASP A 146 15.64 -6.47 -6.19
C ASP A 146 16.24 -6.26 -4.79
N SER A 147 16.65 -5.03 -4.46
CA SER A 147 17.18 -4.71 -3.13
C SER A 147 16.16 -4.89 -1.99
N LEU A 148 14.86 -4.90 -2.30
CA LEU A 148 13.79 -5.16 -1.33
C LEU A 148 13.87 -6.57 -0.72
N GLU A 149 14.51 -7.52 -1.41
CA GLU A 149 14.70 -8.87 -0.90
C GLU A 149 15.51 -8.88 0.41
N SER A 150 16.37 -7.88 0.63
CA SER A 150 17.11 -7.70 1.89
C SER A 150 16.21 -7.45 3.10
N ALA A 151 14.99 -6.96 2.86
CA ALA A 151 13.96 -6.74 3.88
C ALA A 151 12.86 -7.83 3.89
N GLY A 152 13.04 -8.93 3.15
CA GLY A 152 12.04 -9.99 3.05
C GLY A 152 10.84 -9.62 2.16
N LEU A 153 11.04 -8.72 1.20
CA LEU A 153 10.02 -8.27 0.26
C LEU A 153 10.46 -8.52 -1.18
N LYS A 154 9.56 -8.97 -2.05
CA LYS A 154 9.75 -9.06 -3.49
C LYS A 154 9.21 -7.80 -4.14
N GLY A 155 10.07 -6.98 -4.74
CA GLY A 155 9.65 -5.86 -5.58
C GLY A 155 9.02 -6.36 -6.88
N LEU A 156 7.82 -5.88 -7.18
CA LEU A 156 7.05 -6.26 -8.37
C LEU A 156 7.08 -5.18 -9.44
N GLY A 157 7.13 -3.91 -9.05
CA GLY A 157 7.15 -2.80 -9.99
C GLY A 157 7.03 -1.44 -9.32
N TYR A 158 7.04 -0.42 -10.17
CA TYR A 158 6.79 0.97 -9.78
C TYR A 158 5.50 1.47 -10.42
N PHE A 159 4.87 2.46 -9.80
CA PHE A 159 3.80 3.22 -10.42
C PHE A 159 3.85 4.70 -10.04
N GLU A 160 3.07 5.53 -10.75
CA GLU A 160 3.11 6.98 -10.64
C GLU A 160 2.61 7.45 -9.28
N ASN A 161 3.42 8.25 -8.59
CA ASN A 161 2.99 9.15 -7.53
C ASN A 161 3.21 10.60 -7.97
N GLY A 162 4.44 10.96 -8.36
CA GLY A 162 4.70 12.20 -9.10
C GLY A 162 5.70 13.14 -8.46
N PHE A 163 5.88 14.29 -9.13
CA PHE A 163 6.71 15.38 -8.61
C PHE A 163 6.04 16.07 -7.44
N ARG A 164 6.79 16.25 -6.37
CA ARG A 164 6.33 16.86 -5.11
C ARG A 164 6.33 18.38 -5.20
N GLN A 165 5.27 18.98 -4.68
CA GLN A 165 4.97 20.41 -4.66
C GLN A 165 4.83 20.87 -3.21
N LEU A 166 5.26 22.08 -2.91
CA LEU A 166 5.09 22.68 -1.60
C LEU A 166 3.69 23.32 -1.48
N THR A 167 2.96 23.03 -0.39
CA THR A 167 1.81 23.85 0.03
C THR A 167 2.07 24.50 1.38
N THR A 168 1.51 25.67 1.61
CA THR A 168 1.74 26.41 2.86
C THR A 168 0.65 27.45 3.13
N ASN A 169 0.45 27.81 4.41
CA ASN A 169 -0.37 28.93 4.87
C ASN A 169 0.42 30.26 4.97
N LYS A 170 1.68 30.27 4.54
CA LYS A 170 2.53 31.46 4.50
C LYS A 170 2.94 31.74 3.06
N GLU A 171 2.94 33.01 2.67
CA GLU A 171 3.46 33.41 1.37
C GLU A 171 4.98 33.23 1.33
N ILE A 172 5.48 32.57 0.28
CA ILE A 172 6.90 32.32 0.04
C ILE A 172 7.32 33.05 -1.24
N ASN A 173 8.12 34.08 -1.09
CA ASN A 173 8.64 34.88 -2.21
C ASN A 173 10.13 34.59 -2.48
N SER A 174 10.83 33.99 -1.52
CA SER A 174 12.25 33.65 -1.60
C SER A 174 12.61 32.49 -0.70
N LEU A 175 13.80 31.91 -0.87
CA LEU A 175 14.32 30.85 0.00
C LEU A 175 14.46 31.34 1.47
N ALA A 176 14.64 32.65 1.70
CA ALA A 176 14.73 33.19 3.05
C ALA A 176 13.42 33.03 3.85
N ASP A 177 12.28 32.96 3.16
CA ASP A 177 10.96 32.82 3.77
C ASP A 177 10.70 31.40 4.29
N LEU A 178 11.53 30.43 3.89
CA LEU A 178 11.51 29.06 4.42
C LEU A 178 12.06 28.96 5.83
N LYS A 179 12.82 29.98 6.29
CA LYS A 179 13.45 29.95 7.61
C LYS A 179 12.42 29.84 8.72
N GLY A 180 12.52 28.75 9.49
CA GLY A 180 11.64 28.48 10.62
C GLY A 180 10.23 28.01 10.22
N LEU A 181 9.98 27.76 8.93
CA LEU A 181 8.73 27.20 8.44
C LEU A 181 8.52 25.81 9.04
N LYS A 182 7.43 25.60 9.76
CA LYS A 182 7.07 24.28 10.27
C LYS A 182 6.50 23.46 9.13
N ILE A 183 7.28 22.56 8.60
CA ILE A 183 6.87 21.72 7.49
C ILE A 183 6.74 20.26 7.90
N ARG A 184 5.63 19.63 7.56
CA ARG A 184 5.51 18.19 7.64
C ARG A 184 6.23 17.54 6.46
N VAL A 185 6.99 16.49 6.74
CA VAL A 185 7.62 15.63 5.73
C VAL A 185 7.23 14.17 5.95
N MET A 186 7.56 13.30 5.00
CA MET A 186 7.45 11.85 5.19
C MET A 186 8.45 11.35 6.23
N GLU A 187 8.29 10.14 6.73
CA GLU A 187 9.20 9.49 7.69
C GLU A 187 10.50 9.05 7.01
N ASN A 188 11.24 10.02 6.47
CA ASN A 188 12.45 9.82 5.69
C ASN A 188 13.52 10.83 6.09
N GLU A 189 14.74 10.34 6.33
CA GLU A 189 15.87 11.16 6.79
C GLU A 189 16.36 12.16 5.74
N VAL A 190 16.27 11.82 4.44
CA VAL A 190 16.68 12.70 3.36
C VAL A 190 15.73 13.89 3.26
N HIS A 191 14.40 13.65 3.37
CA HIS A 191 13.42 14.74 3.41
C HIS A 191 13.64 15.68 4.59
N LEU A 192 13.93 15.15 5.78
CA LEU A 192 14.29 15.96 6.94
C LEU A 192 15.52 16.84 6.63
N ALA A 193 16.60 16.21 6.15
CA ALA A 193 17.86 16.93 5.88
C ALA A 193 17.69 18.02 4.81
N ILE A 194 16.90 17.80 3.77
CA ILE A 194 16.64 18.79 2.71
C ILE A 194 16.00 20.04 3.30
N TRP A 195 14.92 19.91 4.05
CA TRP A 195 14.20 21.06 4.59
C TRP A 195 14.94 21.74 5.73
N GLU A 196 15.73 21.00 6.53
CA GLU A 196 16.66 21.58 7.51
C GLU A 196 17.74 22.42 6.83
N ALA A 197 18.34 21.93 5.73
CA ALA A 197 19.34 22.66 4.96
C ALA A 197 18.78 23.97 4.37
N LEU A 198 17.49 24.01 4.06
CA LEU A 198 16.78 25.22 3.62
C LEU A 198 16.39 26.15 4.78
N GLY A 199 16.68 25.76 6.03
CA GLY A 199 16.40 26.55 7.24
C GLY A 199 14.98 26.38 7.78
N ALA A 200 14.18 25.50 7.25
CA ALA A 200 12.87 25.14 7.78
C ALA A 200 12.98 24.28 9.05
N ASN A 201 11.85 24.05 9.71
CA ASN A 201 11.71 23.15 10.84
C ASN A 201 10.86 21.94 10.40
N PRO A 202 11.44 20.93 9.74
CA PRO A 202 10.72 19.75 9.32
C PRO A 202 10.42 18.82 10.50
N SER A 203 9.29 18.15 10.44
CA SER A 203 8.97 17.04 11.33
C SER A 203 8.21 15.96 10.58
N PRO A 204 8.52 14.68 10.82
CA PRO A 204 7.83 13.58 10.18
C PRO A 204 6.44 13.40 10.81
N LEU A 205 5.48 12.97 9.98
CA LEU A 205 4.14 12.60 10.41
C LEU A 205 3.52 11.65 9.39
N ALA A 206 2.82 10.61 9.86
CA ALA A 206 2.09 9.69 9.00
C ALA A 206 1.06 10.42 8.13
N PHE A 207 0.85 9.93 6.90
CA PHE A 207 0.01 10.63 5.91
C PHE A 207 -1.44 10.79 6.38
N GLY A 208 -2.03 9.78 7.03
CA GLY A 208 -3.41 9.82 7.51
C GLY A 208 -3.70 10.89 8.57
N GLU A 209 -2.68 11.36 9.27
CA GLU A 209 -2.80 12.41 10.29
C GLU A 209 -2.64 13.82 9.70
N LEU A 210 -2.13 13.91 8.44
CA LEU A 210 -1.64 15.16 7.89
C LEU A 210 -2.75 16.21 7.72
N TYR A 211 -3.92 15.85 7.17
CA TYR A 211 -5.02 16.82 6.99
C TYR A 211 -5.42 17.47 8.32
N SER A 212 -5.61 16.65 9.36
CA SER A 212 -5.98 17.14 10.70
C SER A 212 -4.89 18.02 11.32
N ALA A 213 -3.62 17.67 11.13
CA ALA A 213 -2.50 18.44 11.63
C ALA A 213 -2.37 19.81 10.93
N LEU A 214 -2.60 19.89 9.62
CA LEU A 214 -2.66 21.14 8.86
C LEU A 214 -3.86 21.98 9.28
N GLN A 215 -5.04 21.39 9.43
CA GLN A 215 -6.26 22.07 9.88
C GLN A 215 -6.09 22.69 11.28
N GLN A 216 -5.40 21.99 12.18
CA GLN A 216 -5.09 22.46 13.53
C GLN A 216 -3.88 23.43 13.57
N LYS A 217 -3.25 23.71 12.42
CA LYS A 217 -2.07 24.57 12.30
C LYS A 217 -0.86 24.08 13.12
N ALA A 218 -0.75 22.76 13.32
CA ALA A 218 0.45 22.15 13.89
C ALA A 218 1.65 22.33 12.95
N PHE A 219 1.39 22.33 11.64
CA PHE A 219 2.32 22.66 10.57
C PHE A 219 1.85 23.88 9.77
N ASP A 220 2.81 24.66 9.28
CA ASP A 220 2.57 25.76 8.35
C ASP A 220 2.48 25.25 6.91
N ALA A 221 3.15 24.11 6.62
CA ALA A 221 3.38 23.60 5.29
C ALA A 221 3.46 22.08 5.25
N GLN A 222 3.28 21.54 4.04
CA GLN A 222 3.55 20.16 3.66
C GLN A 222 4.01 20.12 2.19
N GLU A 223 4.47 18.96 1.73
CA GLU A 223 4.83 18.73 0.34
C GLU A 223 4.35 17.35 -0.12
N ASN A 224 3.71 17.29 -1.27
CA ASN A 224 3.16 16.10 -1.90
C ASN A 224 2.94 16.34 -3.41
N PRO A 225 2.74 15.29 -4.21
CA PRO A 225 2.28 15.43 -5.59
C PRO A 225 0.94 16.14 -5.69
N ALA A 226 0.74 16.83 -6.82
CA ALA A 226 -0.45 17.66 -7.04
C ALA A 226 -1.76 16.85 -6.98
N GLU A 227 -1.74 15.60 -7.43
CA GLU A 227 -2.90 14.70 -7.35
C GLU A 227 -3.30 14.45 -5.89
N LEU A 228 -2.33 14.10 -5.01
CA LEU A 228 -2.61 13.91 -3.60
C LEU A 228 -3.10 15.18 -2.92
N ILE A 229 -2.49 16.33 -3.23
CA ILE A 229 -2.93 17.64 -2.71
C ILE A 229 -4.41 17.88 -3.07
N TYR A 230 -4.80 17.55 -4.30
CA TYR A 230 -6.17 17.73 -4.78
C TYR A 230 -7.14 16.71 -4.17
N ASN A 231 -6.83 15.42 -4.24
CA ASN A 231 -7.72 14.35 -3.80
C ASN A 231 -7.93 14.32 -2.29
N THR A 232 -6.89 14.69 -1.50
CA THR A 232 -6.99 14.84 -0.04
C THR A 232 -7.47 16.22 0.40
N LYS A 233 -7.78 17.11 -0.57
CA LYS A 233 -8.33 18.46 -0.33
C LYS A 233 -7.45 19.33 0.56
N PHE A 234 -6.13 19.20 0.48
CA PHE A 234 -5.23 20.04 1.27
C PHE A 234 -5.41 21.53 0.96
N TYR A 235 -5.95 21.88 -0.22
CA TYR A 235 -6.33 23.25 -0.58
C TYR A 235 -7.43 23.86 0.32
N GLU A 236 -8.16 23.07 1.09
CA GLU A 236 -9.12 23.58 2.09
C GLU A 236 -8.44 24.09 3.36
N VAL A 237 -7.19 23.66 3.62
CA VAL A 237 -6.41 23.95 4.83
C VAL A 237 -5.05 24.55 4.56
N GLN A 238 -4.72 24.83 3.28
CA GLN A 238 -3.47 25.45 2.80
C GLN A 238 -3.79 26.52 1.78
N ASP A 239 -3.25 27.73 1.98
CA ASP A 239 -3.60 28.93 1.20
C ASP A 239 -2.82 29.05 -0.12
N HIS A 240 -1.60 28.46 -0.19
CA HIS A 240 -0.68 28.62 -1.31
C HIS A 240 -0.15 27.27 -1.79
N VAL A 241 0.06 27.16 -3.12
CA VAL A 241 0.75 26.03 -3.77
C VAL A 241 1.92 26.57 -4.58
N TYR A 242 3.11 25.99 -4.37
CA TYR A 242 4.32 26.32 -5.12
C TYR A 242 4.77 25.08 -5.90
N LEU A 243 4.86 25.22 -7.23
CA LEU A 243 5.28 24.15 -8.12
C LEU A 243 6.80 24.01 -8.08
N THR A 244 7.29 23.39 -7.03
CA THR A 244 8.72 23.25 -6.74
C THR A 244 9.38 22.12 -7.50
N ASN A 245 8.66 21.04 -7.81
CA ASN A 245 9.16 19.83 -8.49
C ASN A 245 10.49 19.34 -7.89
N HIS A 246 10.65 19.48 -6.57
CA HIS A 246 11.94 19.29 -5.91
C HIS A 246 12.37 17.83 -5.77
N ILE A 247 11.42 16.89 -5.76
CA ILE A 247 11.65 15.45 -5.73
C ILE A 247 10.57 14.78 -6.59
N TYR A 248 10.92 13.70 -7.28
CA TYR A 248 9.96 12.74 -7.81
C TYR A 248 10.00 11.50 -6.93
N THR A 249 8.87 11.14 -6.36
CA THR A 249 8.74 9.97 -5.49
C THR A 249 7.80 8.98 -6.16
N PRO A 250 8.28 7.82 -6.68
CA PRO A 250 7.39 6.77 -7.17
C PRO A 250 6.75 6.00 -6.02
N TYR A 251 5.65 5.32 -6.30
CA TYR A 251 5.19 4.21 -5.48
C TYR A 251 5.88 2.92 -5.91
N ILE A 252 5.99 1.98 -4.97
CA ILE A 252 6.50 0.62 -5.21
C ILE A 252 5.39 -0.36 -4.88
N ILE A 253 5.21 -1.38 -5.72
CA ILE A 253 4.44 -2.56 -5.35
C ILE A 253 5.40 -3.66 -4.94
N TYR A 254 5.18 -4.23 -3.78
CA TYR A 254 5.93 -5.39 -3.30
C TYR A 254 4.99 -6.48 -2.79
N MET A 255 5.52 -7.69 -2.72
CA MET A 255 4.92 -8.84 -2.02
C MET A 255 5.85 -9.36 -0.95
N ASN A 256 5.32 -9.97 0.11
CA ASN A 256 6.13 -10.74 1.06
C ASN A 256 6.95 -11.80 0.32
N LEU A 257 8.26 -11.85 0.57
CA LEU A 257 9.20 -12.69 -0.18
C LEU A 257 8.95 -14.19 0.02
N ASP A 258 8.62 -14.61 1.25
CA ASP A 258 8.35 -16.02 1.53
C ASP A 258 7.06 -16.48 0.83
N THR A 259 6.03 -15.63 0.84
CA THR A 259 4.81 -15.89 0.07
C THR A 259 5.12 -16.01 -1.42
N TRP A 260 5.85 -15.04 -2.00
CA TRP A 260 6.26 -15.07 -3.40
C TRP A 260 7.02 -16.35 -3.77
N ASN A 261 7.98 -16.76 -2.96
CA ASN A 261 8.81 -17.95 -3.20
C ASN A 261 8.02 -19.26 -3.03
N SER A 262 6.88 -19.25 -2.36
CA SER A 262 6.00 -20.42 -2.23
C SER A 262 5.12 -20.66 -3.46
N LEU A 263 5.02 -19.68 -4.36
CA LEU A 263 4.17 -19.75 -5.54
C LEU A 263 4.86 -20.50 -6.69
N ASN A 264 4.07 -21.20 -7.48
CA ASN A 264 4.55 -21.75 -8.74
C ASN A 264 4.75 -20.66 -9.80
N GLU A 265 5.50 -20.99 -10.85
CA GLU A 265 5.86 -20.05 -11.92
C GLU A 265 4.63 -19.41 -12.60
N GLN A 266 3.56 -20.17 -12.78
CA GLN A 266 2.34 -19.68 -13.43
C GLN A 266 1.66 -18.59 -12.56
N THR A 267 1.61 -18.78 -11.25
CA THR A 267 1.02 -17.81 -10.34
C THR A 267 1.91 -16.57 -10.18
N GLN A 268 3.23 -16.76 -10.14
CA GLN A 268 4.19 -15.64 -10.15
C GLN A 268 4.05 -14.79 -11.41
N THR A 269 3.96 -15.43 -12.57
CA THR A 269 3.77 -14.74 -13.86
C THR A 269 2.46 -13.95 -13.88
N LEU A 270 1.35 -14.54 -13.42
CA LEU A 270 0.06 -13.86 -13.33
C LEU A 270 0.12 -12.59 -12.47
N ILE A 271 0.81 -12.66 -11.33
CA ILE A 271 0.93 -11.53 -10.40
C ILE A 271 1.86 -10.44 -10.97
N GLN A 272 2.88 -10.83 -11.74
CA GLN A 272 3.86 -9.91 -12.31
C GLN A 272 3.33 -9.15 -13.54
N GLU A 273 2.44 -9.74 -14.36
CA GLU A 273 1.80 -9.13 -15.55
C GLU A 273 0.72 -8.09 -15.20
#